data_8ad17cfb3cae84b50a7cb9a50f493985
#
_entry.id   8ad17cfb3cae84b50a7cb9a50f493985
#
_cell.length_a   1.000
_cell.length_b   1.000
_cell.length_c   1.000
_cell.angle_alpha   90.00
_cell.angle_beta   90.00
_cell.angle_gamma   90.00
#
_symmetry.space_group_name_H-M   'P 1'
#
loop_
_entity.id
_entity.type
_entity.pdbx_description
1 polymer ?
#
loop_
_entity_poly.entity_id
_entity_poly.type
_entity_poly.pdbx_seq_one_letter_code
_entity_poly.pdbx_strand_id
1 'polypeptide(L)'
;LLAHAEHVTATDISERAMAFTSFNLLLNAQALNIDPQNPQARVSLREGSLLEPVAGELFDLVVSNPPFVITPRVAGESAEEQFTYRDGGLPGDEIVSTMVRQLPSVLVPGGRAQMLGNWEIIRDSADPEAPRPWDERPRAWVADGGAEAWFIQREALTPASYAETWLKDASENRDRSHYEQT
;
A
#
# COMPACT_ATOMS: atom_id res chain seq x y z
N LEU A 1 -16.00 -3.12 4.66
CA LEU A 1 -16.55 -3.31 3.31
C LEU A 1 -17.77 -4.25 3.30
N LEU A 2 -17.72 -5.43 3.90
CA LEU A 2 -18.79 -6.45 3.88
C LEU A 2 -20.17 -5.98 4.36
N ALA A 3 -20.24 -4.91 5.16
CA ALA A 3 -21.51 -4.31 5.56
C ALA A 3 -22.21 -3.51 4.43
N HIS A 4 -21.48 -3.17 3.37
CA HIS A 4 -21.93 -2.26 2.32
C HIS A 4 -21.82 -2.86 0.91
N ALA A 5 -20.99 -3.88 0.71
CA ALA A 5 -20.76 -4.53 -0.56
C ALA A 5 -21.50 -5.87 -0.63
N GLU A 6 -22.02 -6.20 -1.79
CA GLU A 6 -22.61 -7.50 -2.07
C GLU A 6 -21.53 -8.58 -2.10
N HIS A 7 -20.40 -8.29 -2.75
CA HIS A 7 -19.22 -9.15 -2.81
C HIS A 7 -17.95 -8.36 -2.52
N VAL A 8 -16.99 -8.98 -1.84
CA VAL A 8 -15.68 -8.42 -1.56
C VAL A 8 -14.58 -9.37 -2.06
N THR A 9 -13.68 -8.86 -2.87
CA THR A 9 -12.43 -9.55 -3.20
C THR A 9 -11.31 -8.96 -2.33
N ALA A 10 -10.62 -9.80 -1.57
CA ALA A 10 -9.45 -9.42 -0.78
C ALA A 10 -8.20 -10.08 -1.34
N THR A 11 -7.13 -9.29 -1.47
CA THR A 11 -5.83 -9.74 -1.98
C THR A 11 -4.75 -9.53 -0.95
N ASP A 12 -3.82 -10.46 -0.85
CA ASP A 12 -2.60 -10.33 -0.05
C ASP A 12 -1.51 -11.23 -0.65
N ILE A 13 -0.25 -10.86 -0.51
CA ILE A 13 0.89 -11.67 -0.97
C ILE A 13 1.23 -12.79 0.03
N SER A 14 0.76 -12.69 1.26
CA SER A 14 1.08 -13.60 2.35
C SER A 14 0.01 -14.69 2.49
N GLU A 15 0.38 -15.95 2.24
CA GLU A 15 -0.46 -17.11 2.52
C GLU A 15 -0.97 -17.10 3.98
N ARG A 16 -0.12 -16.71 4.91
CA ARG A 16 -0.49 -16.58 6.34
C ARG A 16 -1.57 -15.52 6.56
N ALA A 17 -1.47 -14.36 5.91
CA ALA A 17 -2.49 -13.32 6.00
C ALA A 17 -3.82 -13.80 5.42
N MET A 18 -3.78 -14.53 4.30
CA MET A 18 -4.95 -15.16 3.69
C MET A 18 -5.61 -16.19 4.62
N ALA A 19 -4.81 -17.03 5.28
CA ALA A 19 -5.31 -18.02 6.26
C ALA A 19 -5.99 -17.33 7.47
N PHE A 20 -5.37 -16.27 8.02
CA PHE A 20 -5.98 -15.48 9.10
C PHE A 20 -7.24 -14.74 8.65
N THR A 21 -7.27 -14.25 7.42
CA THR A 21 -8.47 -13.61 6.86
C THR A 21 -9.61 -14.62 6.77
N SER A 22 -9.36 -15.82 6.23
CA SER A 22 -10.33 -16.91 6.16
C SER A 22 -10.84 -17.29 7.56
N PHE A 23 -9.93 -17.48 8.52
CA PHE A 23 -10.30 -17.77 9.91
C PHE A 23 -11.20 -16.69 10.51
N ASN A 24 -10.84 -15.41 10.35
CA ASN A 24 -11.62 -14.29 10.87
C ASN A 24 -12.99 -14.16 10.21
N LEU A 25 -13.11 -14.46 8.92
CA LEU A 25 -14.41 -14.49 8.22
C LEU A 25 -15.34 -15.54 8.82
N LEU A 26 -14.82 -16.75 9.04
CA LEU A 26 -15.60 -17.85 9.63
C LEU A 26 -15.95 -17.57 11.10
N LEU A 27 -15.01 -17.05 11.88
CA LEU A 27 -15.22 -16.69 13.28
C LEU A 27 -16.33 -15.63 13.44
N ASN A 28 -16.41 -14.70 12.50
CA ASN A 28 -17.38 -13.60 12.51
C ASN A 28 -18.53 -13.79 11.52
N ALA A 29 -18.74 -15.00 10.99
CA ALA A 29 -19.66 -15.27 9.90
C ALA A 29 -21.08 -14.77 10.19
N GLN A 30 -21.58 -14.99 11.41
CA GLN A 30 -22.90 -14.53 11.83
C GLN A 30 -23.00 -12.99 11.82
N ALA A 31 -22.02 -12.30 12.38
CA ALA A 31 -21.98 -10.84 12.44
C ALA A 31 -21.83 -10.19 11.05
N LEU A 32 -21.14 -10.88 10.14
CA LEU A 32 -20.90 -10.45 8.77
C LEU A 32 -21.97 -10.88 7.78
N ASN A 33 -22.98 -11.66 8.25
CA ASN A 33 -24.00 -12.26 7.42
C ASN A 33 -23.40 -13.11 6.28
N ILE A 34 -22.47 -13.98 6.64
CA ILE A 34 -21.79 -14.93 5.74
C ILE A 34 -22.25 -16.33 6.08
N ASP A 35 -22.61 -17.12 5.06
CA ASP A 35 -22.83 -18.55 5.22
C ASP A 35 -21.49 -19.26 5.46
N PRO A 36 -21.25 -19.86 6.66
CA PRO A 36 -20.01 -20.55 6.92
C PRO A 36 -19.76 -21.77 6.02
N GLN A 37 -20.80 -22.32 5.40
CA GLN A 37 -20.71 -23.43 4.46
C GLN A 37 -20.39 -22.96 3.02
N ASN A 38 -20.63 -21.67 2.73
CA ASN A 38 -20.37 -21.07 1.42
C ASN A 38 -19.87 -19.61 1.55
N PRO A 39 -18.73 -19.36 2.21
CA PRO A 39 -18.21 -18.01 2.39
C PRO A 39 -17.86 -17.34 1.05
N GLN A 40 -17.54 -18.13 0.02
CA GLN A 40 -17.18 -17.65 -1.31
C GLN A 40 -18.33 -16.93 -2.03
N ALA A 41 -19.59 -17.12 -1.61
CA ALA A 41 -20.71 -16.36 -2.14
C ALA A 41 -20.58 -14.85 -1.84
N ARG A 42 -19.87 -14.48 -0.78
CA ARG A 42 -19.70 -13.09 -0.34
C ARG A 42 -18.27 -12.58 -0.39
N VAL A 43 -17.28 -13.49 -0.32
CA VAL A 43 -15.87 -13.10 -0.21
C VAL A 43 -14.98 -14.01 -1.05
N SER A 44 -14.22 -13.41 -1.95
CA SER A 44 -13.12 -14.07 -2.66
C SER A 44 -11.79 -13.69 -2.02
N LEU A 45 -10.97 -14.69 -1.70
CA LEU A 45 -9.60 -14.48 -1.20
C LEU A 45 -8.63 -14.89 -2.32
N ARG A 46 -7.69 -14.02 -2.65
CA ARG A 46 -6.74 -14.24 -3.73
C ARG A 46 -5.32 -13.86 -3.33
N GLU A 47 -4.43 -14.81 -3.42
CA GLU A 47 -3.00 -14.60 -3.16
C GLU A 47 -2.33 -13.95 -4.37
N GLY A 48 -1.49 -12.94 -4.10
CA GLY A 48 -0.67 -12.27 -5.08
C GLY A 48 -0.38 -10.81 -4.75
N SER A 49 0.44 -10.19 -5.58
CA SER A 49 0.94 -8.84 -5.36
C SER A 49 -0.03 -7.78 -5.86
N LEU A 50 -0.34 -6.80 -5.01
CA LEU A 50 -1.10 -5.59 -5.33
C LEU A 50 -2.41 -5.90 -6.09
N LEU A 51 -2.51 -5.49 -7.36
CA LEU A 51 -3.68 -5.68 -8.22
C LEU A 51 -3.56 -6.87 -9.19
N GLU A 52 -2.44 -7.57 -9.22
CA GLU A 52 -2.23 -8.72 -10.11
C GLU A 52 -3.31 -9.80 -9.97
N PRO A 53 -3.73 -10.20 -8.74
CA PRO A 53 -4.74 -11.24 -8.59
C PRO A 53 -6.13 -10.89 -9.11
N VAL A 54 -6.36 -9.62 -9.43
CA VAL A 54 -7.63 -9.08 -9.91
C VAL A 54 -7.51 -8.45 -11.30
N ALA A 55 -6.42 -8.72 -12.00
CA ALA A 55 -6.20 -8.20 -13.35
C ALA A 55 -7.35 -8.58 -14.30
N GLY A 56 -7.91 -7.58 -14.98
CA GLY A 56 -9.03 -7.77 -15.91
C GLY A 56 -10.41 -7.81 -15.26
N GLU A 57 -10.51 -7.65 -13.94
CA GLU A 57 -11.77 -7.46 -13.24
C GLU A 57 -12.03 -5.99 -12.96
N LEU A 58 -13.32 -5.65 -12.77
CA LEU A 58 -13.74 -4.28 -12.52
C LEU A 58 -14.52 -4.19 -11.21
N PHE A 59 -14.22 -3.16 -10.41
CA PHE A 59 -14.79 -2.94 -9.09
C PHE A 59 -15.40 -1.54 -8.98
N ASP A 60 -16.48 -1.42 -8.22
CA ASP A 60 -17.09 -0.13 -7.88
C ASP A 60 -16.23 0.63 -6.86
N LEU A 61 -15.56 -0.10 -5.98
CA LEU A 61 -14.73 0.46 -4.92
C LEU A 61 -13.48 -0.39 -4.68
N VAL A 62 -12.33 0.27 -4.70
CA VAL A 62 -11.06 -0.30 -4.23
C VAL A 62 -10.61 0.44 -2.98
N VAL A 63 -10.29 -0.31 -1.91
CA VAL A 63 -9.71 0.25 -0.69
C VAL A 63 -8.41 -0.46 -0.39
N SER A 64 -7.34 0.28 -0.22
CA SER A 64 -6.01 -0.28 0.03
C SER A 64 -5.25 0.47 1.12
N ASN A 65 -4.55 -0.30 1.94
CA ASN A 65 -3.48 0.18 2.80
C ASN A 65 -2.21 -0.60 2.42
N PRO A 66 -1.59 -0.25 1.27
CA PRO A 66 -0.42 -0.98 0.80
C PRO A 66 0.78 -0.77 1.72
N PRO A 67 1.82 -1.57 1.62
CA PRO A 67 3.08 -1.32 2.30
C PRO A 67 3.74 -0.07 1.69
N PHE A 68 3.56 1.08 2.32
CA PHE A 68 3.98 2.39 1.78
C PHE A 68 5.15 3.04 2.51
N VAL A 69 5.81 2.33 3.44
CA VAL A 69 6.97 2.88 4.15
C VAL A 69 8.17 2.90 3.21
N ILE A 70 8.76 4.07 3.06
CA ILE A 70 9.97 4.25 2.26
C ILE A 70 11.16 3.87 3.14
N THR A 71 11.77 2.72 2.84
CA THR A 71 12.94 2.22 3.56
C THR A 71 14.17 2.38 2.68
N PRO A 72 15.25 3.01 3.19
CA PRO A 72 16.53 3.03 2.46
C PRO A 72 17.03 1.61 2.20
N ARG A 73 17.41 1.33 0.96
CA ARG A 73 17.96 0.03 0.55
C ARG A 73 19.47 0.04 0.66
N VAL A 74 20.03 -0.98 1.30
CA VAL A 74 21.48 -1.18 1.39
C VAL A 74 21.89 -2.21 0.34
N ALA A 75 22.96 -1.92 -0.42
CA ALA A 75 23.48 -2.85 -1.41
C ALA A 75 23.93 -4.14 -0.73
N GLY A 76 23.33 -5.28 -1.14
CA GLY A 76 23.61 -6.58 -0.55
C GLY A 76 22.64 -7.03 0.56
N GLU A 77 21.60 -6.28 0.84
CA GLU A 77 20.53 -6.66 1.76
C GLU A 77 19.87 -7.97 1.32
N SER A 78 19.76 -8.93 2.24
CA SER A 78 19.09 -10.21 1.96
C SER A 78 17.57 -10.05 1.98
N ALA A 79 16.84 -10.95 1.32
CA ALA A 79 15.38 -10.95 1.33
C ALA A 79 14.78 -11.10 2.75
N GLU A 80 15.52 -11.72 3.66
CA GLU A 80 15.11 -11.91 5.07
C GLU A 80 15.25 -10.62 5.89
N GLU A 81 16.10 -9.69 5.48
CA GLU A 81 16.30 -8.39 6.11
C GLU A 81 15.29 -7.34 5.61
N GLN A 82 14.54 -7.65 4.56
CA GLN A 82 13.54 -6.77 3.99
C GLN A 82 12.23 -6.82 4.77
N PHE A 83 11.75 -5.67 5.20
CA PHE A 83 10.43 -5.56 5.87
C PHE A 83 9.30 -5.46 4.84
N THR A 84 9.10 -6.52 4.05
CA THR A 84 8.13 -6.54 2.95
C THR A 84 6.71 -6.14 3.35
N TYR A 85 6.33 -6.36 4.61
CA TYR A 85 5.03 -5.93 5.12
C TYR A 85 4.90 -4.41 5.30
N ARG A 86 6.02 -3.66 5.30
CA ARG A 86 6.05 -2.19 5.44
C ARG A 86 6.32 -1.49 4.12
N ASP A 87 7.33 -1.96 3.37
CA ASP A 87 7.85 -1.30 2.17
C ASP A 87 7.63 -2.08 0.88
N GLY A 88 7.04 -3.27 0.97
CA GLY A 88 6.72 -4.12 -0.17
C GLY A 88 7.89 -4.57 -1.03
N GLY A 89 9.13 -4.34 -0.59
CA GLY A 89 10.33 -4.75 -1.31
C GLY A 89 10.73 -3.87 -2.50
N LEU A 90 9.96 -2.82 -2.81
CA LEU A 90 10.28 -1.88 -3.88
C LEU A 90 10.95 -0.60 -3.33
N PRO A 91 11.82 0.06 -4.12
CA PRO A 91 12.50 1.27 -3.69
C PRO A 91 11.59 2.48 -3.65
N GLY A 92 11.84 3.39 -2.70
CA GLY A 92 11.17 4.67 -2.62
C GLY A 92 9.65 4.56 -2.53
N ASP A 93 8.96 5.33 -3.35
CA ASP A 93 7.49 5.37 -3.44
C ASP A 93 6.91 4.54 -4.61
N GLU A 94 7.67 3.57 -5.13
CA GLU A 94 7.27 2.78 -6.30
C GLU A 94 5.97 2.00 -6.10
N ILE A 95 5.71 1.46 -4.91
CA ILE A 95 4.45 0.78 -4.61
C ILE A 95 3.26 1.71 -4.79
N VAL A 96 3.34 2.90 -4.19
CA VAL A 96 2.26 3.89 -4.25
C VAL A 96 2.07 4.37 -5.69
N SER A 97 3.15 4.67 -6.40
CA SER A 97 3.10 5.11 -7.79
C SER A 97 2.53 4.05 -8.73
N THR A 98 2.91 2.80 -8.54
CA THR A 98 2.39 1.66 -9.31
C THR A 98 0.89 1.48 -9.06
N MET A 99 0.47 1.49 -7.80
CA MET A 99 -0.95 1.41 -7.44
C MET A 99 -1.76 2.52 -8.08
N VAL A 100 -1.32 3.80 -7.95
CA VAL A 100 -2.05 4.94 -8.50
C VAL A 100 -2.22 4.82 -10.03
N ARG A 101 -1.19 4.38 -10.75
CA ARG A 101 -1.25 4.18 -12.20
C ARG A 101 -2.14 3.01 -12.62
N GLN A 102 -2.19 1.95 -11.83
CA GLN A 102 -2.93 0.73 -12.17
C GLN A 102 -4.40 0.76 -11.74
N LEU A 103 -4.74 1.52 -10.68
CA LEU A 103 -6.11 1.58 -10.15
C LEU A 103 -7.19 1.82 -11.23
N PRO A 104 -7.02 2.70 -12.22
CA PRO A 104 -8.04 2.92 -13.26
C PRO A 104 -8.38 1.67 -14.07
N SER A 105 -7.44 0.72 -14.21
CA SER A 105 -7.66 -0.50 -14.99
C SER A 105 -8.55 -1.54 -14.31
N VAL A 106 -8.81 -1.38 -13.00
CA VAL A 106 -9.65 -2.27 -12.18
C VAL A 106 -10.90 -1.56 -11.65
N LEU A 107 -11.21 -0.35 -12.13
CA LEU A 107 -12.39 0.40 -11.73
C LEU A 107 -13.42 0.42 -12.85
N VAL A 108 -14.69 0.23 -12.50
CA VAL A 108 -15.80 0.54 -13.43
C VAL A 108 -15.84 2.04 -13.72
N PRO A 109 -16.45 2.48 -14.85
CA PRO A 109 -16.72 3.89 -15.07
C PRO A 109 -17.48 4.51 -13.89
N GLY A 110 -16.90 5.55 -13.27
CA GLY A 110 -17.43 6.16 -12.05
C GLY A 110 -17.08 5.43 -10.74
N GLY A 111 -16.35 4.33 -10.83
CA GLY A 111 -15.79 3.61 -9.68
C GLY A 111 -14.79 4.48 -8.90
N ARG A 112 -14.52 4.12 -7.68
CA ARG A 112 -13.69 4.91 -6.75
C ARG A 112 -12.59 4.06 -6.13
N ALA A 113 -11.45 4.69 -5.85
CA ALA A 113 -10.39 4.10 -5.07
C ALA A 113 -10.04 5.00 -3.88
N GLN A 114 -9.71 4.38 -2.75
CA GLN A 114 -9.22 5.05 -1.56
C GLN A 114 -8.02 4.30 -1.01
N MET A 115 -6.91 5.01 -0.83
CA MET A 115 -5.69 4.38 -0.31
C MET A 115 -4.88 5.34 0.56
N LEU A 116 -4.05 4.76 1.42
CA LEU A 116 -2.97 5.45 2.10
C LEU A 116 -1.69 5.34 1.27
N GLY A 117 -0.78 6.31 1.44
CA GLY A 117 0.51 6.25 0.78
C GLY A 117 1.46 7.34 1.26
N ASN A 118 2.74 7.06 1.12
CA ASN A 118 3.81 8.04 1.28
C ASN A 118 4.47 8.27 -0.07
N TRP A 119 5.04 9.44 -0.26
CA TRP A 119 5.86 9.74 -1.42
C TRP A 119 6.94 10.75 -1.09
N GLU A 120 7.96 10.75 -1.90
CA GLU A 120 9.10 11.63 -1.75
C GLU A 120 8.85 12.99 -2.42
N ILE A 121 9.25 14.07 -1.75
CA ILE A 121 9.38 15.40 -2.36
C ILE A 121 10.84 15.55 -2.78
N ILE A 122 11.11 15.25 -4.04
CA ILE A 122 12.48 15.27 -4.58
C ILE A 122 12.89 16.73 -4.83
N ARG A 123 13.96 17.15 -4.19
CA ARG A 123 14.54 18.48 -4.39
C ARG A 123 15.44 18.50 -5.62
N ASP A 124 15.56 19.64 -6.26
CA ASP A 124 16.49 19.83 -7.37
C ASP A 124 17.92 19.81 -6.83
N SER A 125 18.79 19.01 -7.46
CA SER A 125 20.21 18.97 -7.11
C SER A 125 20.94 20.30 -7.39
N ALA A 126 20.41 21.08 -8.35
CA ALA A 126 20.99 22.39 -8.70
C ALA A 126 20.53 23.52 -7.75
N ASP A 127 19.35 23.40 -7.16
CA ASP A 127 18.81 24.32 -6.17
C ASP A 127 18.01 23.57 -5.09
N PRO A 128 18.69 23.01 -4.08
CA PRO A 128 18.06 22.26 -3.00
C PRO A 128 17.07 23.06 -2.14
N GLU A 129 17.18 24.39 -2.15
CA GLU A 129 16.31 25.29 -1.40
C GLU A 129 15.08 25.73 -2.20
N ALA A 130 15.01 25.45 -3.51
CA ALA A 130 13.86 25.79 -4.32
C ALA A 130 12.63 24.99 -3.83
N PRO A 131 11.51 25.70 -3.57
CA PRO A 131 10.29 25.04 -3.14
C PRO A 131 9.76 24.15 -4.27
N ARG A 132 9.48 22.88 -3.96
CA ARG A 132 8.81 21.95 -4.86
C ARG A 132 7.38 21.72 -4.41
N PRO A 133 6.41 21.66 -5.34
CA PRO A 133 5.05 21.26 -5.00
C PRO A 133 5.05 19.85 -4.38
N TRP A 134 4.46 19.71 -3.21
CA TRP A 134 4.39 18.44 -2.50
C TRP A 134 3.61 17.37 -3.29
N ASP A 135 2.73 17.80 -4.18
CA ASP A 135 1.84 16.95 -5.00
C ASP A 135 2.34 16.77 -6.45
N GLU A 136 3.55 17.22 -6.78
CA GLU A 136 4.10 17.11 -8.14
C GLU A 136 4.13 15.65 -8.63
N ARG A 137 4.67 14.74 -7.84
CA ARG A 137 4.77 13.32 -8.19
C ARG A 137 3.40 12.63 -8.27
N PRO A 138 2.53 12.73 -7.23
CA PRO A 138 1.20 12.12 -7.32
C PRO A 138 0.36 12.64 -8.48
N ARG A 139 0.45 13.92 -8.82
CA ARG A 139 -0.23 14.47 -9.99
C ARG A 139 0.24 13.84 -11.30
N ALA A 140 1.55 13.63 -11.45
CA ALA A 140 2.10 12.95 -12.62
C ALA A 140 1.59 11.52 -12.73
N TRP A 141 1.54 10.77 -11.64
CA TRP A 141 1.03 9.38 -11.65
C TRP A 141 -0.44 9.29 -12.07
N VAL A 142 -1.27 10.23 -11.63
CA VAL A 142 -2.69 10.29 -11.99
C VAL A 142 -2.86 10.67 -13.46
N ALA A 143 -2.08 11.62 -13.95
CA ALA A 143 -2.15 12.04 -15.36
C ALA A 143 -1.83 10.86 -16.29
N ASP A 144 -0.87 10.02 -15.94
CA ASP A 144 -0.53 8.81 -16.69
C ASP A 144 -1.68 7.79 -16.71
N GLY A 145 -2.46 7.70 -15.61
CA GLY A 145 -3.56 6.74 -15.46
C GLY A 145 -4.91 7.19 -16.01
N GLY A 146 -5.08 8.47 -16.32
CA GLY A 146 -6.35 9.01 -16.85
C GLY A 146 -7.48 9.09 -15.81
N ALA A 147 -7.16 9.15 -14.53
CA ALA A 147 -8.12 9.28 -13.43
C ALA A 147 -8.17 10.72 -12.90
N GLU A 148 -9.22 11.05 -12.16
CA GLU A 148 -9.27 12.23 -11.29
C GLU A 148 -8.91 11.81 -9.86
N ALA A 149 -8.15 12.64 -9.14
CA ALA A 149 -7.77 12.32 -7.77
C ALA A 149 -7.78 13.53 -6.83
N TRP A 150 -8.08 13.24 -5.58
CA TRP A 150 -7.85 14.13 -4.46
C TRP A 150 -6.68 13.59 -3.62
N PHE A 151 -5.69 14.44 -3.36
CA PHE A 151 -4.61 14.15 -2.44
C PHE A 151 -4.81 14.98 -1.17
N ILE A 152 -4.87 14.29 -0.05
CA ILE A 152 -4.97 14.91 1.27
C ILE A 152 -3.64 14.69 1.97
N GLN A 153 -2.80 15.72 1.99
CA GLN A 153 -1.56 15.69 2.74
C GLN A 153 -1.86 15.77 4.23
N ARG A 154 -1.50 14.76 4.97
CA ARG A 154 -1.65 14.72 6.43
C ARG A 154 -0.43 15.29 7.15
N GLU A 155 0.75 14.99 6.61
CA GLU A 155 2.02 15.36 7.22
C GLU A 155 3.10 15.48 6.17
N ALA A 156 4.13 16.28 6.46
CA ALA A 156 5.38 16.31 5.73
C ALA A 156 6.53 16.25 6.74
N LEU A 157 7.41 15.27 6.59
CA LEU A 157 8.54 15.04 7.46
C LEU A 157 9.85 15.30 6.72
N THR A 158 10.85 15.77 7.45
CA THR A 158 12.22 15.74 6.93
C THR A 158 12.71 14.29 6.82
N PRO A 159 13.65 13.96 5.92
CA PRO A 159 14.21 12.61 5.85
C PRO A 159 14.70 12.08 7.19
N ALA A 160 15.39 12.94 7.98
CA ALA A 160 15.87 12.56 9.30
C ALA A 160 14.73 12.21 10.28
N SER A 161 13.67 13.04 10.35
CA SER A 161 12.52 12.76 11.22
C SER A 161 11.75 11.52 10.76
N TYR A 162 11.66 11.32 9.45
CA TYR A 162 11.02 10.14 8.88
C TYR A 162 11.79 8.86 9.25
N ALA A 163 13.10 8.86 9.01
CA ALA A 163 13.97 7.75 9.37
C ALA A 163 13.92 7.44 10.87
N GLU A 164 13.97 8.47 11.73
CA GLU A 164 13.87 8.30 13.18
C GLU A 164 12.56 7.61 13.60
N THR A 165 11.44 7.99 12.99
CA THR A 165 10.13 7.41 13.29
C THR A 165 10.11 5.90 12.98
N TRP A 166 10.58 5.52 11.79
CA TRP A 166 10.52 4.12 11.35
C TRP A 166 11.64 3.25 11.91
N LEU A 167 12.82 3.82 12.22
CA LEU A 167 13.90 3.13 12.88
C LEU A 167 13.58 2.84 14.35
N LYS A 168 12.91 3.75 15.06
CA LYS A 168 12.43 3.49 16.43
C LYS A 168 11.48 2.31 16.47
N ASP A 169 10.56 2.22 15.52
CA ASP A 169 9.61 1.12 15.43
C ASP A 169 10.28 -0.22 15.02
N ALA A 170 11.40 -0.14 14.31
CA ALA A 170 12.22 -1.30 13.97
C ALA A 170 13.21 -1.70 15.08
N SER A 171 13.52 -0.80 16.02
CA SER A 171 14.68 -0.87 16.91
C SER A 171 14.49 -1.72 18.17
N GLU A 172 13.31 -2.27 18.43
CA GLU A 172 13.18 -3.27 19.53
C GLU A 172 14.10 -4.49 19.35
N ASN A 173 14.72 -4.64 18.14
CA ASN A 173 15.60 -5.76 17.82
C ASN A 173 16.88 -5.40 17.02
N ARG A 174 17.26 -4.11 16.84
CA ARG A 174 18.44 -3.75 16.05
C ARG A 174 19.46 -2.95 16.84
N ASP A 175 20.73 -3.31 16.65
CA ASP A 175 21.91 -2.72 17.28
C ASP A 175 22.15 -1.27 16.79
N ARG A 176 22.69 -0.41 17.65
CA ARG A 176 22.98 1.00 17.43
C ARG A 176 23.85 1.28 16.19
N SER A 177 24.67 0.33 15.78
CA SER A 177 25.52 0.41 14.58
C SER A 177 24.71 0.57 13.29
N HIS A 178 23.48 0.08 13.25
CA HIS A 178 22.61 0.19 12.09
C HIS A 178 21.97 1.60 11.95
N TYR A 179 21.80 2.28 13.07
CA TYR A 179 21.31 3.65 13.13
C TYR A 179 22.31 4.68 12.58
N GLU A 180 23.60 4.41 12.75
CA GLU A 180 24.69 5.31 12.32
C GLU A 180 25.03 5.15 10.82
N GLN A 181 24.52 4.10 10.15
CA GLN A 181 24.76 3.82 8.73
C GLN A 181 23.61 4.28 7.81
N THR A 182 22.49 4.71 8.37
CA THR A 182 21.30 5.20 7.66
C THR A 182 21.25 6.71 7.65
#